data_24ff4e2515b2d45dd44707a978226b60
#
_entry.id   24ff4e2515b2d45dd44707a978226b60
#
_cell.length_a   1.000
_cell.length_b   1.000
_cell.length_c   1.000
_cell.angle_alpha   90.00
_cell.angle_beta   90.00
_cell.angle_gamma   90.00
#
_symmetry.space_group_name_H-M   'P 1'
#
loop_
_entity.id
_entity.type
_entity.pdbx_description
1 polymer ?
#
loop_
_entity_poly.entity_id
_entity_poly.type
_entity_poly.pdbx_seq_one_letter_code
_entity_poly.pdbx_strand_id
1 'polypeptide(L)'
;RIAYLLYAQKGKISSKDILIISPNKVFADYISNVLPELGETTVPETSMEQILSTVLDNKYKFQNFFGQVSELLEKPAPDFIERIQYKASFEFVSRLDKFILHMENHYFRATDVKLTKYITIPAEFVGEQFKRFHRYPIRQRFETMADYILEMMKIQYNLTVTTAEKNLLRKEIKNMFSGNNDLQIYKDFFEWAGKPEMFKMRKNRMLEYADMAPLAYLHLALDGNKTQTHIRHLLIDEMQDYSPIQYKVIQKLYPCRKTILGDASQSVNPYGSSTAAMIQKAFTTGEVMKLCKSYRSTFEITSLAQKIQANNELEPIMRHGEQPEILPFKNAEEE
;
A
#
# COMPACT_ATOMS: atom_id res chain seq x y z
N ARG A 1 -20.34 12.59 3.09
CA ARG A 1 -20.26 11.37 2.26
C ARG A 1 -20.54 10.11 3.09
N ILE A 2 -19.92 9.95 4.27
CA ILE A 2 -20.13 8.78 5.16
C ILE A 2 -21.60 8.69 5.59
N ALA A 3 -22.15 9.78 6.15
CA ALA A 3 -23.56 9.83 6.55
C ALA A 3 -24.50 9.50 5.37
N TYR A 4 -24.20 9.99 4.18
CA TYR A 4 -24.96 9.64 2.97
C TYR A 4 -24.85 8.14 2.65
N LEU A 5 -23.67 7.55 2.74
CA LEU A 5 -23.47 6.11 2.49
C LEU A 5 -24.26 5.25 3.49
N LEU A 6 -24.20 5.59 4.78
CA LEU A 6 -24.92 4.91 5.84
C LEU A 6 -26.43 5.05 5.65
N TYR A 7 -26.92 6.26 5.32
CA TYR A 7 -28.32 6.49 5.04
C TYR A 7 -28.82 5.79 3.77
N ALA A 8 -28.13 5.98 2.64
CA ALA A 8 -28.52 5.43 1.33
C ALA A 8 -28.42 3.90 1.27
N GLN A 9 -27.60 3.30 2.11
CA GLN A 9 -27.39 1.85 2.19
C GLN A 9 -27.84 1.26 3.53
N LYS A 10 -28.80 1.93 4.19
CA LYS A 10 -29.35 1.48 5.49
C LYS A 10 -29.78 0.03 5.43
N GLY A 11 -29.33 -0.79 6.39
CA GLY A 11 -29.58 -2.23 6.44
C GLY A 11 -28.68 -3.10 5.57
N LYS A 12 -27.82 -2.50 4.70
CA LYS A 12 -26.83 -3.22 3.87
C LYS A 12 -25.39 -2.95 4.30
N ILE A 13 -25.10 -1.74 4.78
CA ILE A 13 -23.77 -1.32 5.24
C ILE A 13 -23.96 -0.66 6.61
N SER A 14 -23.10 -1.03 7.55
CA SER A 14 -22.96 -0.41 8.86
C SER A 14 -21.67 0.40 8.96
N SER A 15 -21.51 1.20 10.00
CA SER A 15 -20.26 1.94 10.24
C SER A 15 -19.02 1.03 10.31
N LYS A 16 -19.17 -0.21 10.81
CA LYS A 16 -18.09 -1.20 10.91
C LYS A 16 -17.64 -1.74 9.54
N ASP A 17 -18.48 -1.62 8.50
CA ASP A 17 -18.17 -2.04 7.13
C ASP A 17 -17.42 -0.97 6.34
N ILE A 18 -17.27 0.23 6.91
CA ILE A 18 -16.57 1.38 6.30
C ILE A 18 -15.24 1.55 7.01
N LEU A 19 -14.18 1.82 6.26
CA LEU A 19 -12.88 2.21 6.79
C LEU A 19 -12.46 3.53 6.16
N ILE A 20 -11.95 4.45 6.98
CA ILE A 20 -11.38 5.71 6.52
C ILE A 20 -9.85 5.61 6.57
N ILE A 21 -9.19 5.97 5.47
CA ILE A 21 -7.74 6.19 5.45
C ILE A 21 -7.52 7.69 5.37
N SER A 22 -6.85 8.24 6.39
CA SER A 22 -6.52 9.65 6.51
C SER A 22 -5.04 9.82 6.87
N PRO A 23 -4.33 10.83 6.34
CA PRO A 23 -2.94 11.09 6.71
C PRO A 23 -2.81 11.67 8.12
N ASN A 24 -3.87 12.25 8.70
CA ASN A 24 -3.82 12.99 9.94
C ASN A 24 -4.80 12.48 11.00
N LYS A 25 -4.29 12.14 12.18
CA LYS A 25 -5.13 11.76 13.35
C LYS A 25 -6.10 12.86 13.81
N VAL A 26 -5.75 14.13 13.63
CA VAL A 26 -6.63 15.26 14.02
C VAL A 26 -7.91 15.25 13.20
N PHE A 27 -7.83 14.86 11.92
CA PHE A 27 -9.00 14.68 11.07
C PHE A 27 -9.86 13.49 11.54
N ALA A 28 -9.22 12.42 12.00
CA ALA A 28 -9.84 11.26 12.61
C ALA A 28 -10.73 11.65 13.79
N ASP A 29 -10.15 12.40 14.73
CA ASP A 29 -10.83 12.87 15.92
C ASP A 29 -12.01 13.80 15.57
N TYR A 30 -11.87 14.64 14.54
CA TYR A 30 -12.96 15.50 14.07
C TYR A 30 -14.14 14.67 13.51
N ILE A 31 -13.88 13.73 12.63
CA ILE A 31 -14.94 12.88 12.05
C ILE A 31 -15.60 12.01 13.12
N SER A 32 -14.84 11.46 14.05
CA SER A 32 -15.38 10.63 15.12
C SER A 32 -16.31 11.42 16.06
N ASN A 33 -16.16 12.74 16.14
CA ASN A 33 -17.05 13.62 16.92
C ASN A 33 -18.29 14.07 16.12
N VAL A 34 -18.16 14.31 14.81
CA VAL A 34 -19.26 14.81 13.96
C VAL A 34 -20.30 13.73 13.66
N LEU A 35 -19.89 12.47 13.47
CA LEU A 35 -20.82 11.39 13.14
C LEU A 35 -21.86 11.10 14.24
N PRO A 36 -21.51 11.09 15.54
CA PRO A 36 -22.48 10.97 16.62
C PRO A 36 -23.51 12.12 16.67
N GLU A 37 -23.10 13.35 16.33
CA GLU A 37 -24.02 14.51 16.24
C GLU A 37 -25.07 14.31 15.13
N LEU A 38 -24.75 13.50 14.11
CA LEU A 38 -25.66 13.13 13.03
C LEU A 38 -26.46 11.85 13.36
N GLY A 39 -26.37 11.34 14.59
CA GLY A 39 -27.06 10.11 15.03
C GLY A 39 -26.45 8.81 14.49
N GLU A 40 -25.23 8.88 13.95
CA GLU A 40 -24.51 7.73 13.39
C GLU A 40 -23.42 7.22 14.35
N THR A 41 -23.11 5.95 14.28
CA THR A 41 -22.01 5.36 15.07
C THR A 41 -20.65 5.72 14.46
N THR A 42 -19.61 5.76 15.29
CA THR A 42 -18.23 6.02 14.86
C THR A 42 -17.78 5.00 13.78
N VAL A 43 -17.06 5.50 12.78
CA VAL A 43 -16.48 4.71 11.70
C VAL A 43 -15.01 4.44 12.00
N PRO A 44 -14.50 3.21 11.83
CA PRO A 44 -13.09 2.91 11.98
C PRO A 44 -12.22 3.77 11.07
N GLU A 45 -11.12 4.25 11.62
CA GLU A 45 -10.14 5.03 10.90
C GLU A 45 -8.73 4.50 11.10
N THR A 46 -7.86 4.71 10.11
CA THR A 46 -6.46 4.29 10.14
C THR A 46 -5.61 5.20 9.27
N SER A 47 -4.29 5.20 9.50
CA SER A 47 -3.34 5.86 8.61
C SER A 47 -2.66 4.85 7.68
N MET A 48 -2.08 5.37 6.58
CA MET A 48 -1.28 4.54 5.68
C MET A 48 -0.10 3.88 6.41
N GLU A 49 0.57 4.60 7.30
CA GLU A 49 1.67 4.06 8.10
C GLU A 49 1.23 2.88 8.97
N GLN A 50 0.06 2.98 9.62
CA GLN A 50 -0.48 1.90 10.45
C GLN A 50 -0.82 0.66 9.61
N ILE A 51 -1.44 0.85 8.44
CA ILE A 51 -1.73 -0.24 7.51
C ILE A 51 -0.42 -0.94 7.10
N LEU A 52 0.55 -0.18 6.63
CA LEU A 52 1.82 -0.72 6.14
C LEU A 52 2.62 -1.40 7.26
N SER A 53 2.65 -0.83 8.46
CA SER A 53 3.28 -1.44 9.65
C SER A 53 2.63 -2.77 10.01
N THR A 54 1.30 -2.83 9.98
CA THR A 54 0.54 -4.06 10.25
C THR A 54 0.84 -5.13 9.20
N VAL A 55 0.86 -4.78 7.92
CA VAL A 55 1.22 -5.69 6.83
C VAL A 55 2.62 -6.28 7.03
N LEU A 56 3.56 -5.47 7.52
CA LEU A 56 4.95 -5.86 7.77
C LEU A 56 5.17 -6.48 9.16
N ASP A 57 4.10 -6.83 9.90
CA ASP A 57 4.15 -7.38 11.26
C ASP A 57 5.00 -6.53 12.22
N ASN A 58 5.12 -5.22 11.99
CA ASN A 58 5.97 -4.27 12.74
C ASN A 58 7.46 -4.69 12.83
N LYS A 59 7.97 -5.48 11.88
CA LYS A 59 9.33 -6.04 11.90
C LYS A 59 10.44 -5.04 11.60
N TYR A 60 10.12 -3.93 10.94
CA TYR A 60 11.10 -2.98 10.42
C TYR A 60 10.91 -1.59 11.04
N LYS A 61 12.02 -0.87 11.17
CA LYS A 61 11.99 0.54 11.59
C LYS A 61 12.04 1.44 10.35
N PHE A 62 11.11 2.38 10.26
CA PHE A 62 11.03 3.36 9.18
C PHE A 62 11.14 4.78 9.72
N GLN A 63 11.68 5.68 8.89
CA GLN A 63 11.45 7.11 9.04
C GLN A 63 9.94 7.35 8.93
N ASN A 64 9.38 8.25 9.73
CA ASN A 64 7.98 8.63 9.58
C ASN A 64 7.79 9.65 8.45
N PHE A 65 6.55 9.86 8.02
CA PHE A 65 6.21 10.79 6.94
C PHE A 65 6.71 12.21 7.20
N PHE A 66 6.44 12.76 8.38
CA PHE A 66 6.88 14.11 8.73
C PHE A 66 8.40 14.25 8.75
N GLY A 67 9.11 13.24 9.22
CA GLY A 67 10.57 13.23 9.18
C GLY A 67 11.13 13.23 7.75
N GLN A 68 10.47 12.54 6.80
CA GLN A 68 10.83 12.62 5.39
C GLN A 68 10.58 14.04 4.82
N VAL A 69 9.41 14.62 5.09
CA VAL A 69 9.04 15.95 4.59
C VAL A 69 9.95 17.04 5.19
N SER A 70 10.20 17.02 6.50
CA SER A 70 11.14 17.98 7.13
C SER A 70 12.54 17.90 6.52
N GLU A 71 13.05 16.69 6.30
CA GLU A 71 14.37 16.50 5.67
C GLU A 71 14.41 17.05 4.24
N LEU A 72 13.32 16.88 3.47
CA LEU A 72 13.20 17.43 2.12
C LEU A 72 13.16 18.96 2.10
N LEU A 73 12.54 19.58 3.10
CA LEU A 73 12.41 21.04 3.18
C LEU A 73 13.67 21.69 3.75
N GLU A 74 14.25 21.10 4.78
CA GLU A 74 15.40 21.68 5.50
C GLU A 74 16.74 21.39 4.81
N LYS A 75 16.91 20.18 4.26
CA LYS A 75 18.19 19.69 3.68
C LYS A 75 17.93 18.82 2.45
N PRO A 76 17.47 19.42 1.35
CA PRO A 76 17.12 18.69 0.13
C PRO A 76 18.38 18.10 -0.55
N ALA A 77 18.79 16.90 -0.15
CA ALA A 77 19.88 16.18 -0.79
C ALA A 77 19.41 15.58 -2.13
N PRO A 78 20.09 15.85 -3.25
CA PRO A 78 19.65 15.39 -4.58
C PRO A 78 19.42 13.88 -4.68
N ASP A 79 20.31 13.07 -4.10
CA ASP A 79 20.22 11.63 -4.06
C ASP A 79 18.99 11.11 -3.25
N PHE A 80 18.60 11.85 -2.21
CA PHE A 80 17.41 11.55 -1.42
C PHE A 80 16.13 11.87 -2.20
N ILE A 81 16.08 13.02 -2.86
CA ILE A 81 14.98 13.41 -3.74
C ILE A 81 14.79 12.37 -4.86
N GLU A 82 15.89 11.98 -5.52
CA GLU A 82 15.86 11.00 -6.61
C GLU A 82 15.29 9.65 -6.15
N ARG A 83 15.70 9.15 -4.97
CA ARG A 83 15.14 7.91 -4.40
C ARG A 83 13.65 8.01 -4.15
N ILE A 84 13.16 9.14 -3.61
CA ILE A 84 11.72 9.35 -3.36
C ILE A 84 10.94 9.38 -4.68
N GLN A 85 11.40 10.19 -5.64
CA GLN A 85 10.76 10.30 -6.96
C GLN A 85 10.70 8.96 -7.68
N TYR A 86 11.80 8.21 -7.67
CA TYR A 86 11.86 6.90 -8.30
C TYR A 86 10.83 5.95 -7.66
N LYS A 87 10.84 5.81 -6.33
CA LYS A 87 9.92 4.92 -5.59
C LYS A 87 8.44 5.34 -5.68
N ALA A 88 8.18 6.62 -5.96
CA ALA A 88 6.84 7.16 -6.18
C ALA A 88 6.36 7.04 -7.64
N SER A 89 7.16 6.51 -8.55
CA SER A 89 6.84 6.44 -9.97
C SER A 89 6.06 5.17 -10.36
N PHE A 90 5.29 5.23 -11.45
CA PHE A 90 4.68 4.04 -12.07
C PHE A 90 5.73 3.11 -12.69
N GLU A 91 6.87 3.65 -13.12
CA GLU A 91 7.99 2.84 -13.61
C GLU A 91 8.47 1.89 -12.50
N PHE A 92 8.65 2.42 -11.29
CA PHE A 92 9.03 1.62 -10.13
C PHE A 92 8.03 0.48 -9.88
N VAL A 93 6.73 0.80 -9.85
CA VAL A 93 5.67 -0.23 -9.67
C VAL A 93 5.77 -1.31 -10.74
N SER A 94 5.89 -0.91 -12.02
CA SER A 94 6.02 -1.86 -13.14
C SER A 94 7.27 -2.72 -13.04
N ARG A 95 8.41 -2.14 -12.62
CA ARG A 95 9.66 -2.89 -12.41
C ARG A 95 9.54 -3.87 -11.25
N LEU A 96 8.88 -3.47 -10.16
CA LEU A 96 8.66 -4.35 -9.01
C LEU A 96 7.74 -5.52 -9.37
N ASP A 97 6.68 -5.28 -10.16
CA ASP A 97 5.81 -6.35 -10.68
C ASP A 97 6.60 -7.35 -11.55
N LYS A 98 7.48 -6.85 -12.44
CA LYS A 98 8.36 -7.71 -13.26
C LYS A 98 9.36 -8.49 -12.41
N PHE A 99 9.87 -7.89 -11.35
CA PHE A 99 10.78 -8.59 -10.44
C PHE A 99 10.06 -9.70 -9.66
N ILE A 100 8.81 -9.48 -9.25
CA ILE A 100 8.00 -10.53 -8.61
C ILE A 100 7.83 -11.73 -9.56
N LEU A 101 7.55 -11.49 -10.84
CA LEU A 101 7.50 -12.54 -11.86
C LEU A 101 8.87 -13.20 -12.08
N HIS A 102 9.96 -12.42 -12.02
CA HIS A 102 11.31 -12.97 -12.08
C HIS A 102 11.60 -13.91 -10.92
N MET A 103 11.21 -13.54 -9.69
CA MET A 103 11.34 -14.41 -8.53
C MET A 103 10.58 -15.73 -8.67
N GLU A 104 9.36 -15.70 -9.20
CA GLU A 104 8.55 -16.90 -9.45
C GLU A 104 9.28 -17.91 -10.36
N ASN A 105 10.07 -17.42 -11.29
CA ASN A 105 10.76 -18.27 -12.27
C ASN A 105 12.19 -18.65 -11.86
N HIS A 106 12.85 -17.91 -10.97
CA HIS A 106 14.28 -18.07 -10.71
C HIS A 106 14.62 -18.39 -9.25
N TYR A 107 13.77 -18.02 -8.29
CA TYR A 107 14.03 -18.21 -6.85
C TYR A 107 13.54 -19.57 -6.34
N PHE A 108 12.60 -20.20 -7.04
CA PHE A 108 12.17 -21.56 -6.74
C PHE A 108 12.90 -22.56 -7.66
N ARG A 109 13.71 -23.42 -7.03
CA ARG A 109 14.46 -24.47 -7.73
C ARG A 109 13.98 -25.82 -7.22
N ALA A 110 13.11 -26.44 -7.99
CA ALA A 110 12.61 -27.76 -7.66
C ALA A 110 13.73 -28.81 -7.64
N THR A 111 13.70 -29.68 -6.64
CA THR A 111 14.59 -30.82 -6.46
C THR A 111 13.76 -32.05 -6.15
N ASP A 112 14.34 -33.23 -6.34
CA ASP A 112 13.71 -34.48 -5.93
C ASP A 112 13.52 -34.52 -4.42
N VAL A 113 12.33 -34.98 -3.96
CA VAL A 113 12.03 -35.12 -2.54
C VAL A 113 11.83 -36.61 -2.21
N LYS A 114 12.70 -37.15 -1.35
CA LYS A 114 12.50 -38.48 -0.78
C LYS A 114 11.45 -38.40 0.33
N LEU A 115 10.21 -38.80 0.00
CA LEU A 115 9.11 -38.78 0.95
C LEU A 115 9.20 -39.95 1.94
N THR A 116 9.48 -41.15 1.41
CA THR A 116 9.69 -42.38 2.19
C THR A 116 10.94 -43.09 1.72
N LYS A 117 11.27 -44.25 2.33
CA LYS A 117 12.39 -45.11 1.87
C LYS A 117 12.22 -45.59 0.43
N TYR A 118 10.96 -45.68 -0.05
CA TYR A 118 10.62 -46.26 -1.33
C TYR A 118 10.04 -45.24 -2.32
N ILE A 119 9.71 -44.06 -1.91
CA ILE A 119 9.02 -43.04 -2.74
C ILE A 119 9.83 -41.80 -2.82
N THR A 120 10.19 -41.43 -4.04
CA THR A 120 10.81 -40.14 -4.38
C THR A 120 9.84 -39.37 -5.28
N ILE A 121 9.56 -38.12 -4.93
CA ILE A 121 8.78 -37.20 -5.75
C ILE A 121 9.74 -36.49 -6.69
N PRO A 122 9.57 -36.62 -8.04
CA PRO A 122 10.48 -36.00 -8.98
C PRO A 122 10.43 -34.46 -8.94
N ALA A 123 11.58 -33.83 -9.14
CA ALA A 123 11.71 -32.38 -9.24
C ALA A 123 10.77 -31.77 -10.28
N GLU A 124 10.60 -32.39 -11.43
CA GLU A 124 9.72 -31.96 -12.49
C GLU A 124 8.27 -31.82 -12.00
N PHE A 125 7.75 -32.84 -11.31
CA PHE A 125 6.40 -32.81 -10.74
C PHE A 125 6.25 -31.71 -9.69
N VAL A 126 7.24 -31.53 -8.81
CA VAL A 126 7.25 -30.44 -7.81
C VAL A 126 7.21 -29.08 -8.51
N GLY A 127 8.02 -28.90 -9.57
CA GLY A 127 8.05 -27.66 -10.35
C GLY A 127 6.74 -27.35 -11.07
N GLU A 128 6.08 -28.39 -11.62
CA GLU A 128 4.74 -28.25 -12.21
C GLU A 128 3.71 -27.80 -11.19
N GLN A 129 3.72 -28.36 -9.97
CA GLN A 129 2.79 -27.95 -8.93
C GLN A 129 3.04 -26.51 -8.50
N PHE A 130 4.29 -26.07 -8.40
CA PHE A 130 4.59 -24.66 -8.09
C PHE A 130 3.98 -23.70 -9.12
N LYS A 131 4.08 -24.03 -10.41
CA LYS A 131 3.45 -23.27 -11.50
C LYS A 131 1.92 -23.35 -11.47
N ARG A 132 1.36 -24.51 -11.16
CA ARG A 132 -0.09 -24.73 -11.07
C ARG A 132 -0.75 -23.80 -10.06
N PHE A 133 -0.11 -23.60 -8.92
CA PHE A 133 -0.60 -22.75 -7.84
C PHE A 133 -0.21 -21.26 -7.97
N HIS A 134 0.12 -20.77 -9.18
CA HIS A 134 0.55 -19.40 -9.45
C HIS A 134 -0.40 -18.30 -8.94
N ARG A 135 -1.70 -18.62 -8.75
CA ARG A 135 -2.69 -17.66 -8.21
C ARG A 135 -2.53 -17.36 -6.72
N TYR A 136 -1.82 -18.22 -6.01
CA TYR A 136 -1.52 -18.01 -4.60
C TYR A 136 -0.24 -17.18 -4.44
N PRO A 137 -0.11 -16.42 -3.36
CA PRO A 137 1.15 -15.79 -2.97
C PRO A 137 2.28 -16.84 -2.89
N ILE A 138 3.50 -16.43 -3.22
CA ILE A 138 4.60 -17.37 -3.48
C ILE A 138 4.81 -18.35 -2.33
N ARG A 139 4.86 -17.86 -1.07
CA ARG A 139 5.10 -18.73 0.10
C ARG A 139 3.89 -19.56 0.51
N GLN A 140 2.68 -19.10 0.22
CA GLN A 140 1.47 -19.88 0.45
C GLN A 140 1.38 -21.09 -0.49
N ARG A 141 2.01 -21.01 -1.68
CA ARG A 141 2.08 -22.17 -2.63
C ARG A 141 2.73 -23.37 -1.98
N PHE A 142 3.74 -23.17 -1.11
CA PHE A 142 4.49 -24.28 -0.51
C PHE A 142 3.62 -25.20 0.32
N GLU A 143 2.74 -24.65 1.18
CA GLU A 143 1.79 -25.44 1.95
C GLU A 143 0.75 -26.11 1.05
N THR A 144 0.16 -25.34 0.13
CA THR A 144 -0.86 -25.84 -0.81
C THR A 144 -0.32 -26.96 -1.70
N MET A 145 0.92 -26.82 -2.18
CA MET A 145 1.60 -27.87 -2.97
C MET A 145 1.85 -29.12 -2.14
N ALA A 146 2.37 -28.95 -0.93
CA ALA A 146 2.67 -30.07 -0.05
C ALA A 146 1.42 -30.89 0.24
N ASP A 147 0.32 -30.22 0.59
CA ASP A 147 -0.95 -30.88 0.88
C ASP A 147 -1.51 -31.59 -0.36
N TYR A 148 -1.45 -30.95 -1.54
CA TYR A 148 -1.87 -31.57 -2.80
C TYR A 148 -1.00 -32.80 -3.15
N ILE A 149 0.32 -32.71 -3.04
CA ILE A 149 1.24 -33.83 -3.32
C ILE A 149 0.95 -35.00 -2.38
N LEU A 150 0.73 -34.73 -1.08
CA LEU A 150 0.41 -35.76 -0.11
C LEU A 150 -0.91 -36.46 -0.41
N GLU A 151 -1.92 -35.71 -0.85
CA GLU A 151 -3.21 -36.27 -1.24
C GLU A 151 -3.09 -37.16 -2.48
N MET A 152 -2.36 -36.70 -3.51
CA MET A 152 -2.09 -37.49 -4.71
C MET A 152 -1.33 -38.77 -4.40
N MET A 153 -0.30 -38.71 -3.53
CA MET A 153 0.46 -39.91 -3.14
C MET A 153 -0.40 -40.90 -2.37
N LYS A 154 -1.30 -40.40 -1.51
CA LYS A 154 -2.28 -41.26 -0.80
C LYS A 154 -3.20 -41.98 -1.76
N ILE A 155 -3.74 -41.29 -2.76
CA ILE A 155 -4.66 -41.87 -3.75
C ILE A 155 -3.92 -42.86 -4.65
N GLN A 156 -2.75 -42.49 -5.19
CA GLN A 156 -2.04 -43.26 -6.19
C GLN A 156 -1.34 -44.51 -5.63
N TYR A 157 -0.81 -44.40 -4.40
CA TYR A 157 -0.01 -45.50 -3.80
C TYR A 157 -0.66 -46.10 -2.56
N ASN A 158 -1.90 -45.69 -2.20
CA ASN A 158 -2.60 -46.11 -0.99
C ASN A 158 -1.74 -45.93 0.27
N LEU A 159 -0.98 -44.84 0.33
CA LEU A 159 0.03 -44.57 1.33
C LEU A 159 -0.56 -43.91 2.57
N THR A 160 -0.19 -44.42 3.75
CA THR A 160 -0.39 -43.73 5.01
C THR A 160 0.87 -42.93 5.33
N VAL A 161 0.81 -41.60 5.17
CA VAL A 161 1.93 -40.71 5.41
C VAL A 161 1.91 -40.26 6.87
N THR A 162 3.02 -40.42 7.57
CA THR A 162 3.19 -39.99 8.96
C THR A 162 3.29 -38.47 9.07
N THR A 163 3.05 -37.93 10.27
CA THR A 163 3.26 -36.50 10.54
C THR A 163 4.70 -36.05 10.30
N ALA A 164 5.67 -36.93 10.57
CA ALA A 164 7.09 -36.62 10.33
C ALA A 164 7.37 -36.46 8.82
N GLU A 165 6.86 -37.35 7.98
CA GLU A 165 7.01 -37.28 6.50
C GLU A 165 6.30 -36.06 5.91
N LYS A 166 5.11 -35.69 6.42
CA LYS A 166 4.41 -34.45 6.02
C LYS A 166 5.26 -33.22 6.34
N ASN A 167 5.82 -33.14 7.53
CA ASN A 167 6.66 -32.02 7.93
C ASN A 167 7.98 -31.97 7.15
N LEU A 168 8.54 -33.13 6.81
CA LEU A 168 9.72 -33.24 5.95
C LEU A 168 9.43 -32.67 4.56
N LEU A 169 8.33 -33.10 3.90
CA LEU A 169 7.97 -32.59 2.59
C LEU A 169 7.78 -31.07 2.57
N ARG A 170 7.04 -30.53 3.56
CA ARG A 170 6.85 -29.08 3.69
C ARG A 170 8.18 -28.35 3.86
N LYS A 171 9.08 -28.87 4.66
CA LYS A 171 10.40 -28.30 4.87
C LYS A 171 11.24 -28.31 3.60
N GLU A 172 11.29 -29.45 2.88
CA GLU A 172 12.03 -29.57 1.63
C GLU A 172 11.50 -28.62 0.57
N ILE A 173 10.18 -28.56 0.36
CA ILE A 173 9.56 -27.61 -0.58
C ILE A 173 9.93 -26.17 -0.24
N LYS A 174 9.87 -25.80 1.04
CA LYS A 174 10.23 -24.45 1.50
C LYS A 174 11.70 -24.12 1.23
N ASN A 175 12.59 -25.09 1.39
CA ASN A 175 14.03 -24.92 1.15
C ASN A 175 14.39 -24.75 -0.33
N MET A 176 13.50 -25.11 -1.25
CA MET A 176 13.66 -24.91 -2.68
C MET A 176 13.54 -23.44 -3.10
N PHE A 177 13.03 -22.59 -2.21
CA PHE A 177 12.91 -21.15 -2.45
C PHE A 177 14.01 -20.37 -1.72
N SER A 178 14.84 -19.67 -2.49
CA SER A 178 16.00 -18.93 -1.97
C SER A 178 15.66 -17.62 -1.25
N GLY A 179 14.41 -17.17 -1.34
CA GLY A 179 13.95 -15.86 -0.81
C GLY A 179 13.32 -15.94 0.57
N ASN A 180 14.12 -16.11 1.64
CA ASN A 180 13.61 -16.25 3.01
C ASN A 180 13.45 -14.93 3.77
N ASN A 181 14.10 -13.83 3.33
CA ASN A 181 14.10 -12.53 3.99
C ASN A 181 13.60 -11.45 3.03
N ASP A 182 12.47 -10.83 3.34
CA ASP A 182 11.84 -9.81 2.50
C ASP A 182 12.74 -8.60 2.26
N LEU A 183 13.48 -8.15 3.28
CA LEU A 183 14.40 -7.03 3.13
C LEU A 183 15.57 -7.37 2.20
N GLN A 184 16.06 -8.62 2.23
CA GLN A 184 17.09 -9.05 1.29
C GLN A 184 16.52 -9.11 -0.13
N ILE A 185 15.35 -9.70 -0.32
CA ILE A 185 14.67 -9.72 -1.62
C ILE A 185 14.44 -8.29 -2.15
N TYR A 186 14.08 -7.36 -1.25
CA TYR A 186 13.89 -5.96 -1.62
C TYR A 186 15.20 -5.29 -2.06
N LYS A 187 16.34 -5.63 -1.46
CA LYS A 187 17.66 -5.20 -1.94
C LYS A 187 18.00 -5.82 -3.28
N ASP A 188 17.77 -7.13 -3.42
CA ASP A 188 18.01 -7.86 -4.68
C ASP A 188 17.20 -7.26 -5.84
N PHE A 189 16.03 -6.70 -5.57
CA PHE A 189 15.25 -5.97 -6.57
C PHE A 189 16.04 -4.78 -7.15
N PHE A 190 16.72 -3.98 -6.33
CA PHE A 190 17.47 -2.83 -6.83
C PHE A 190 18.70 -3.26 -7.64
N GLU A 191 19.37 -4.34 -7.23
CA GLU A 191 20.45 -4.95 -8.02
C GLU A 191 19.93 -5.46 -9.37
N TRP A 192 18.83 -6.20 -9.35
CA TRP A 192 18.17 -6.69 -10.56
C TRP A 192 17.69 -5.56 -11.48
N ALA A 193 17.20 -4.47 -10.93
CA ALA A 193 16.77 -3.29 -11.67
C ALA A 193 17.94 -2.46 -12.22
N GLY A 194 19.18 -2.77 -11.84
CA GLY A 194 20.38 -2.00 -12.22
C GLY A 194 20.44 -0.62 -11.56
N LYS A 195 19.82 -0.47 -10.37
CA LYS A 195 19.74 0.80 -9.62
C LYS A 195 20.02 0.58 -8.11
N PRO A 196 21.15 -0.03 -7.73
CA PRO A 196 21.44 -0.34 -6.32
C PRO A 196 21.51 0.92 -5.44
N GLU A 197 21.86 2.07 -5.99
CA GLU A 197 21.93 3.38 -5.33
C GLU A 197 20.54 3.88 -4.86
N MET A 198 19.46 3.36 -5.41
CA MET A 198 18.08 3.71 -5.03
C MET A 198 17.65 3.06 -3.69
N PHE A 199 18.45 2.14 -3.15
CA PHE A 199 18.25 1.61 -1.80
C PHE A 199 19.30 2.18 -0.85
N LYS A 200 18.84 2.82 0.24
CA LYS A 200 19.73 3.35 1.28
C LYS A 200 19.23 3.02 2.66
N MET A 201 20.05 2.30 3.41
CA MET A 201 19.79 2.05 4.83
C MET A 201 20.28 3.25 5.65
N ARG A 202 19.42 3.80 6.49
CA ARG A 202 19.75 4.88 7.43
C ARG A 202 20.46 4.32 8.68
N LYS A 203 20.91 5.23 9.55
CA LYS A 203 21.48 4.84 10.86
C LYS A 203 20.49 3.97 11.66
N ASN A 204 20.99 3.13 12.54
CA ASN A 204 20.20 2.23 13.38
C ASN A 204 19.31 1.25 12.61
N ARG A 205 19.71 0.85 11.39
CA ARG A 205 18.96 -0.05 10.49
C ARG A 205 17.55 0.45 10.16
N MET A 206 17.35 1.76 10.17
CA MET A 206 16.10 2.39 9.78
C MET A 206 16.02 2.52 8.27
N LEU A 207 14.86 2.25 7.70
CA LEU A 207 14.54 2.43 6.27
C LEU A 207 13.97 3.83 6.05
N GLU A 208 14.05 4.34 4.81
CA GLU A 208 13.36 5.55 4.41
C GLU A 208 11.84 5.31 4.43
N TYR A 209 11.05 6.36 4.67
CA TYR A 209 9.58 6.26 4.59
C TYR A 209 9.13 5.74 3.21
N ALA A 210 9.79 6.20 2.14
CA ALA A 210 9.53 5.79 0.77
C ALA A 210 9.73 4.29 0.50
N ASP A 211 10.43 3.54 1.38
CA ASP A 211 10.61 2.09 1.26
C ASP A 211 9.47 1.27 1.88
N MET A 212 8.63 1.90 2.70
CA MET A 212 7.63 1.21 3.50
C MET A 212 6.56 0.52 2.63
N ALA A 213 5.95 1.26 1.70
CA ALA A 213 4.93 0.72 0.81
C ALA A 213 5.50 -0.29 -0.21
N PRO A 214 6.67 -0.05 -0.85
CA PRO A 214 7.32 -1.06 -1.67
C PRO A 214 7.59 -2.38 -0.96
N LEU A 215 8.12 -2.34 0.24
CA LEU A 215 8.41 -3.54 1.03
C LEU A 215 7.11 -4.27 1.44
N ALA A 216 6.06 -3.52 1.82
CA ALA A 216 4.74 -4.09 2.09
C ALA A 216 4.10 -4.72 0.84
N TYR A 217 4.25 -4.09 -0.33
CA TYR A 217 3.75 -4.65 -1.59
C TYR A 217 4.44 -5.97 -1.94
N LEU A 218 5.77 -6.03 -1.77
CA LEU A 218 6.55 -7.23 -1.94
C LEU A 218 6.14 -8.33 -0.94
N HIS A 219 5.99 -7.98 0.34
CA HIS A 219 5.51 -8.89 1.37
C HIS A 219 4.15 -9.50 1.01
N LEU A 220 3.20 -8.68 0.53
CA LEU A 220 1.90 -9.16 0.08
C LEU A 220 1.98 -10.09 -1.14
N ALA A 221 2.96 -9.93 -2.01
CA ALA A 221 3.19 -10.86 -3.12
C ALA A 221 3.79 -12.21 -2.65
N LEU A 222 4.59 -12.18 -1.58
CA LEU A 222 5.23 -13.37 -1.01
C LEU A 222 4.30 -14.15 -0.08
N ASP A 223 3.69 -13.47 0.89
CA ASP A 223 2.93 -14.09 1.99
C ASP A 223 1.40 -13.90 1.86
N GLY A 224 0.96 -13.00 0.99
CA GLY A 224 -0.46 -12.66 0.82
C GLY A 224 -1.01 -11.76 1.91
N ASN A 225 -2.30 -11.48 1.79
CA ASN A 225 -3.02 -10.71 2.79
C ASN A 225 -3.52 -11.65 3.90
N LYS A 226 -2.99 -11.50 5.09
CA LYS A 226 -3.42 -12.24 6.29
C LYS A 226 -4.56 -11.53 7.04
N THR A 227 -4.82 -10.28 6.69
CA THR A 227 -5.87 -9.49 7.33
C THR A 227 -7.20 -9.84 6.70
N GLN A 228 -8.06 -10.52 7.44
CA GLN A 228 -9.46 -10.70 7.03
C GLN A 228 -10.18 -9.37 7.21
N THR A 229 -10.44 -8.68 6.12
CA THR A 229 -11.18 -7.43 6.18
C THR A 229 -12.64 -7.68 5.83
N HIS A 230 -13.52 -7.33 6.76
CA HIS A 230 -14.97 -7.25 6.53
C HIS A 230 -15.37 -5.92 5.88
N ILE A 231 -14.37 -5.08 5.54
CA ILE A 231 -14.60 -3.75 4.97
C ILE A 231 -15.23 -3.87 3.58
N ARG A 232 -16.37 -3.20 3.41
CA ARG A 232 -17.16 -3.19 2.18
C ARG A 232 -17.05 -1.88 1.42
N HIS A 233 -16.65 -0.81 2.11
CA HIS A 233 -16.39 0.50 1.51
C HIS A 233 -15.17 1.15 2.16
N LEU A 234 -14.22 1.58 1.32
CA LEU A 234 -13.04 2.31 1.74
C LEU A 234 -13.16 3.77 1.33
N LEU A 235 -12.95 4.67 2.27
CA LEU A 235 -12.86 6.10 2.01
C LEU A 235 -11.41 6.52 2.19
N ILE A 236 -10.81 7.13 1.17
CA ILE A 236 -9.43 7.63 1.19
C ILE A 236 -9.51 9.14 1.08
N ASP A 237 -8.97 9.82 2.08
CA ASP A 237 -8.88 11.27 2.11
C ASP A 237 -7.47 11.74 1.76
N GLU A 238 -7.33 13.00 1.34
CA GLU A 238 -6.07 13.62 0.92
C GLU A 238 -5.33 12.77 -0.12
N MET A 239 -6.03 12.45 -1.20
CA MET A 239 -5.56 11.55 -2.26
C MET A 239 -4.17 11.90 -2.79
N GLN A 240 -3.81 13.17 -2.78
CA GLN A 240 -2.55 13.69 -3.32
C GLN A 240 -1.33 13.27 -2.49
N ASP A 241 -1.52 12.87 -1.23
CA ASP A 241 -0.41 12.52 -0.34
C ASP A 241 0.05 11.05 -0.49
N TYR A 242 -0.66 10.26 -1.30
CA TYR A 242 -0.32 8.86 -1.51
C TYR A 242 0.34 8.61 -2.88
N SER A 243 1.38 7.79 -2.86
CA SER A 243 2.10 7.38 -4.07
C SER A 243 1.40 6.22 -4.82
N PRO A 244 1.70 5.99 -6.11
CA PRO A 244 1.17 4.87 -6.88
C PRO A 244 1.34 3.50 -6.22
N ILE A 245 2.48 3.24 -5.57
CA ILE A 245 2.71 1.96 -4.90
C ILE A 245 1.82 1.80 -3.66
N GLN A 246 1.52 2.87 -2.92
CA GLN A 246 0.57 2.83 -1.81
C GLN A 246 -0.84 2.48 -2.29
N TYR A 247 -1.27 3.03 -3.42
CA TYR A 247 -2.55 2.63 -4.04
C TYR A 247 -2.57 1.16 -4.45
N LYS A 248 -1.45 0.62 -4.94
CA LYS A 248 -1.34 -0.82 -5.25
C LYS A 248 -1.46 -1.70 -4.00
N VAL A 249 -0.88 -1.28 -2.87
CA VAL A 249 -1.06 -1.95 -1.58
C VAL A 249 -2.53 -1.92 -1.17
N ILE A 250 -3.18 -0.75 -1.23
CA ILE A 250 -4.61 -0.59 -0.92
C ILE A 250 -5.46 -1.52 -1.78
N GLN A 251 -5.19 -1.64 -3.07
CA GLN A 251 -5.94 -2.53 -3.97
C GLN A 251 -5.84 -4.00 -3.55
N LYS A 252 -4.64 -4.45 -3.16
CA LYS A 252 -4.42 -5.83 -2.69
C LYS A 252 -5.10 -6.12 -1.35
N LEU A 253 -5.10 -5.14 -0.44
CA LEU A 253 -5.65 -5.30 0.91
C LEU A 253 -7.18 -5.22 0.95
N TYR A 254 -7.74 -4.30 0.18
CA TYR A 254 -9.17 -3.95 0.23
C TYR A 254 -9.84 -4.11 -1.14
N PRO A 255 -10.26 -5.32 -1.52
CA PRO A 255 -10.96 -5.57 -2.79
C PRO A 255 -12.44 -5.13 -2.72
N CYS A 256 -12.72 -3.97 -2.14
CA CYS A 256 -14.06 -3.41 -1.94
C CYS A 256 -14.24 -2.11 -2.74
N ARG A 257 -15.43 -1.53 -2.70
CA ARG A 257 -15.73 -0.22 -3.28
C ARG A 257 -14.92 0.86 -2.58
N LYS A 258 -14.48 1.86 -3.34
CA LYS A 258 -13.65 2.95 -2.83
C LYS A 258 -14.23 4.30 -3.22
N THR A 259 -14.13 5.28 -2.31
CA THR A 259 -14.29 6.70 -2.60
C THR A 259 -12.96 7.37 -2.26
N ILE A 260 -12.37 8.05 -3.23
CA ILE A 260 -11.07 8.70 -3.10
C ILE A 260 -11.31 10.20 -3.23
N LEU A 261 -10.90 10.96 -2.24
CA LEU A 261 -11.12 12.39 -2.11
C LEU A 261 -9.79 13.11 -1.97
N GLY A 262 -9.71 14.33 -2.45
CA GLY A 262 -8.56 15.21 -2.23
C GLY A 262 -8.43 16.28 -3.30
N ASP A 263 -7.38 17.07 -3.17
CA ASP A 263 -7.04 18.17 -4.06
C ASP A 263 -5.57 18.07 -4.48
N ALA A 264 -5.31 17.78 -5.73
CA ALA A 264 -3.96 17.63 -6.27
C ALA A 264 -3.12 18.91 -6.18
N SER A 265 -3.75 20.07 -6.00
CA SER A 265 -3.07 21.36 -5.82
C SER A 265 -2.57 21.60 -4.38
N GLN A 266 -3.01 20.79 -3.40
CA GLN A 266 -2.69 20.91 -1.97
C GLN A 266 -1.66 19.88 -1.49
N SER A 267 -0.87 19.27 -2.39
CA SER A 267 0.11 18.26 -2.00
C SER A 267 1.20 18.83 -1.09
N VAL A 268 1.40 18.19 0.07
CA VAL A 268 2.48 18.50 1.01
C VAL A 268 3.76 17.74 0.66
N ASN A 269 3.66 16.67 -0.14
CA ASN A 269 4.79 15.87 -0.57
C ASN A 269 5.12 16.15 -2.05
N PRO A 270 6.05 17.08 -2.33
CA PRO A 270 6.29 17.56 -3.71
C PRO A 270 6.84 16.48 -4.65
N TYR A 271 7.43 15.41 -4.09
CA TYR A 271 8.13 14.38 -4.87
C TYR A 271 7.46 13.01 -4.85
N GLY A 272 6.47 12.80 -4.01
CA GLY A 272 5.82 11.50 -3.80
C GLY A 272 4.31 11.47 -3.99
N SER A 273 3.74 12.56 -4.48
CA SER A 273 2.29 12.73 -4.61
C SER A 273 1.71 12.18 -5.90
N SER A 274 0.39 11.95 -5.89
CA SER A 274 -0.38 11.49 -7.04
C SER A 274 -1.40 12.53 -7.50
N THR A 275 -1.50 12.72 -8.81
CA THR A 275 -2.59 13.49 -9.44
C THR A 275 -3.83 12.60 -9.64
N ALA A 276 -5.01 13.22 -9.87
CA ALA A 276 -6.23 12.48 -10.21
C ALA A 276 -6.03 11.55 -11.43
N ALA A 277 -5.28 11.99 -12.45
CA ALA A 277 -4.96 11.17 -13.61
C ALA A 277 -4.05 9.96 -13.27
N MET A 278 -3.12 10.12 -12.33
CA MET A 278 -2.29 9.02 -11.85
C MET A 278 -3.12 8.01 -11.05
N ILE A 279 -4.04 8.48 -10.21
CA ILE A 279 -4.95 7.62 -9.44
C ILE A 279 -5.89 6.85 -10.38
N GLN A 280 -6.40 7.50 -11.44
CA GLN A 280 -7.22 6.83 -12.44
C GLN A 280 -6.46 5.74 -13.20
N LYS A 281 -5.16 5.89 -13.44
CA LYS A 281 -4.32 4.79 -13.97
C LYS A 281 -4.21 3.62 -13.00
N ALA A 282 -4.23 3.88 -11.70
CA ALA A 282 -4.25 2.82 -10.70
C ALA A 282 -5.63 2.15 -10.60
N PHE A 283 -6.73 2.90 -10.75
CA PHE A 283 -8.11 2.44 -10.63
C PHE A 283 -8.88 2.64 -11.96
N THR A 284 -8.62 1.76 -12.92
CA THR A 284 -9.11 1.87 -14.30
C THR A 284 -10.65 1.84 -14.45
N THR A 285 -11.38 1.33 -13.46
CA THR A 285 -12.84 1.26 -13.45
C THR A 285 -13.50 2.40 -12.66
N GLY A 286 -12.70 3.34 -12.14
CA GLY A 286 -13.19 4.46 -11.34
C GLY A 286 -13.74 5.61 -12.20
N GLU A 287 -14.79 6.26 -11.70
CA GLU A 287 -15.31 7.51 -12.25
C GLU A 287 -14.64 8.69 -11.52
N VAL A 288 -14.24 9.70 -12.27
CA VAL A 288 -13.66 10.94 -11.73
C VAL A 288 -14.71 12.04 -11.77
N MET A 289 -14.98 12.61 -10.61
CA MET A 289 -15.85 13.79 -10.47
C MET A 289 -15.02 14.97 -9.98
N LYS A 290 -15.13 16.10 -10.68
CA LYS A 290 -14.48 17.36 -10.27
C LYS A 290 -15.49 18.25 -9.57
N LEU A 291 -15.10 18.81 -8.43
CA LEU A 291 -15.85 19.84 -7.70
C LEU A 291 -15.13 21.15 -7.90
N CYS A 292 -15.67 21.99 -8.80
CA CYS A 292 -15.00 23.24 -9.20
C CYS A 292 -15.37 24.44 -8.32
N LYS A 293 -16.39 24.34 -7.45
CA LYS A 293 -16.84 25.45 -6.59
C LYS A 293 -16.30 25.31 -5.18
N SER A 294 -15.65 26.38 -4.68
CA SER A 294 -15.18 26.46 -3.31
C SER A 294 -16.28 26.97 -2.37
N TYR A 295 -16.90 26.06 -1.61
CA TYR A 295 -17.93 26.40 -0.63
C TYR A 295 -17.37 26.74 0.77
N ARG A 296 -16.14 26.36 1.06
CA ARG A 296 -15.49 26.52 2.37
C ARG A 296 -15.01 27.96 2.56
N SER A 297 -14.35 28.52 1.57
CA SER A 297 -13.69 29.83 1.62
C SER A 297 -14.56 30.93 1.01
N THR A 298 -14.36 32.17 1.45
CA THR A 298 -14.99 33.36 0.87
C THR A 298 -14.40 33.68 -0.51
N PHE A 299 -15.08 34.54 -1.26
CA PHE A 299 -14.59 35.01 -2.55
C PHE A 299 -13.19 35.63 -2.45
N GLU A 300 -12.93 36.44 -1.43
CA GLU A 300 -11.69 37.17 -1.20
C GLU A 300 -10.53 36.18 -0.91
N ILE A 301 -10.77 35.19 -0.02
CA ILE A 301 -9.77 34.17 0.31
C ILE A 301 -9.45 33.32 -0.93
N THR A 302 -10.47 32.86 -1.67
CA THR A 302 -10.27 32.06 -2.88
C THR A 302 -9.53 32.87 -3.95
N SER A 303 -9.87 34.16 -4.12
CA SER A 303 -9.20 35.03 -5.08
C SER A 303 -7.74 35.31 -4.71
N LEU A 304 -7.41 35.43 -3.42
CA LEU A 304 -6.02 35.57 -2.98
C LEU A 304 -5.24 34.27 -3.23
N ALA A 305 -5.81 33.12 -2.88
CA ALA A 305 -5.19 31.82 -3.12
C ALA A 305 -4.88 31.60 -4.62
N GLN A 306 -5.79 31.99 -5.51
CA GLN A 306 -5.57 31.92 -6.96
C GLN A 306 -4.48 32.88 -7.50
N LYS A 307 -4.20 33.96 -6.80
CA LYS A 307 -3.04 34.83 -7.12
C LYS A 307 -1.70 34.19 -6.74
N ILE A 308 -1.70 33.36 -5.68
CA ILE A 308 -0.49 32.65 -5.24
C ILE A 308 -0.27 31.42 -6.15
N GLN A 309 -1.33 30.65 -6.37
CA GLN A 309 -1.30 29.46 -7.23
C GLN A 309 -2.53 29.47 -8.15
N ALA A 310 -2.31 29.75 -9.43
CA ALA A 310 -3.40 29.81 -10.39
C ALA A 310 -4.06 28.43 -10.56
N ASN A 311 -5.38 28.40 -10.36
CA ASN A 311 -6.22 27.23 -10.64
C ASN A 311 -7.45 27.67 -11.43
N ASN A 312 -7.39 27.51 -12.75
CA ASN A 312 -8.45 27.96 -13.67
C ASN A 312 -9.72 27.11 -13.58
N GLU A 313 -9.68 25.96 -12.91
CA GLU A 313 -10.84 25.09 -12.72
C GLU A 313 -11.62 25.44 -11.44
N LEU A 314 -11.03 26.21 -10.51
CA LEU A 314 -11.66 26.58 -9.25
C LEU A 314 -12.47 27.87 -9.38
N GLU A 315 -13.78 27.78 -9.16
CA GLU A 315 -14.70 28.90 -9.17
C GLU A 315 -15.01 29.35 -7.70
N PRO A 316 -14.70 30.60 -7.33
CA PRO A 316 -15.15 31.12 -6.05
C PRO A 316 -16.66 31.28 -6.04
N ILE A 317 -17.31 31.00 -4.91
CA ILE A 317 -18.72 31.35 -4.71
C ILE A 317 -18.85 32.82 -4.31
N MET A 318 -20.01 33.42 -4.58
CA MET A 318 -20.30 34.83 -4.24
C MET A 318 -20.66 35.01 -2.75
N ARG A 319 -19.91 34.32 -1.86
CA ARG A 319 -19.97 34.53 -0.43
C ARG A 319 -18.81 35.44 -0.03
N HIS A 320 -19.11 36.68 0.32
CA HIS A 320 -18.12 37.69 0.68
C HIS A 320 -17.78 37.63 2.18
N GLY A 321 -16.56 37.98 2.51
CA GLY A 321 -16.01 38.09 3.84
C GLY A 321 -14.99 39.21 3.92
N GLU A 322 -14.22 39.24 4.98
CA GLU A 322 -13.14 40.22 5.15
C GLU A 322 -12.03 39.99 4.10
N GLN A 323 -11.38 41.08 3.70
CA GLN A 323 -10.23 41.03 2.82
C GLN A 323 -9.06 40.37 3.56
N PRO A 324 -8.39 39.34 2.95
CA PRO A 324 -7.19 38.82 3.56
C PRO A 324 -6.07 39.86 3.66
N GLU A 325 -5.44 39.94 4.80
CA GLU A 325 -4.30 40.80 5.05
C GLU A 325 -2.98 40.05 5.00
N ILE A 326 -1.94 40.66 4.43
CA ILE A 326 -0.59 40.15 4.45
C ILE A 326 0.20 40.86 5.50
N LEU A 327 0.50 40.19 6.60
CA LEU A 327 1.26 40.72 7.71
C LEU A 327 2.71 40.29 7.64
N PRO A 328 3.67 41.19 7.39
CA PRO A 328 5.10 40.82 7.36
C PRO A 328 5.64 40.72 8.80
N PHE A 329 6.18 39.61 9.18
CA PHE A 329 6.92 39.39 10.42
C PHE A 329 8.41 39.30 10.14
N LYS A 330 9.26 39.73 11.10
CA LYS A 330 10.72 39.69 10.95
C LYS A 330 11.29 38.32 11.24
N ASN A 331 10.64 37.52 12.05
CA ASN A 331 11.01 36.18 12.43
C ASN A 331 9.78 35.37 12.85
N ALA A 332 9.91 34.07 13.03
CA ALA A 332 8.83 33.17 13.42
C ALA A 332 8.37 33.34 14.88
N GLU A 333 9.13 34.07 15.73
CA GLU A 333 8.74 34.35 17.13
C GLU A 333 7.77 35.54 17.25
N GLU A 334 7.72 36.37 16.20
CA GLU A 334 6.80 37.50 16.11
C GLU A 334 5.44 37.14 15.51
N GLU A 335 5.33 35.97 14.86
CA GLU A 335 4.12 35.41 14.27
C GLU A 335 3.20 34.80 15.34
#